data_da2ee7488a35228729da14ef8133fd72
#
_entry.id   da2ee7488a35228729da14ef8133fd72
#
_cell.length_a   1.000
_cell.length_b   1.000
_cell.length_c   1.000
_cell.angle_alpha   90.00
_cell.angle_beta   90.00
_cell.angle_gamma   90.00
#
_symmetry.space_group_name_H-M   'P 1'
#
loop_
_entity.id
_entity.type
_entity.pdbx_description
1 polymer ?
#
loop_
_entity_poly.entity_id
_entity_poly.type
_entity_poly.pdbx_seq_one_letter_code
_entity_poly.pdbx_strand_id
1 'polypeptide(L)'
;MELLGKTISIIGFGGIGKTVAGIASAFGMNVIVNTRTIPEDCPYEIVPLDEAFRRADVLTVHCPLTEQTKGIINAEHLSLMKETAIVVNTARGAVVNEPDLAEALNSGRIAGAYLDVLCTEPMSENTPLKNAANCVITPHTAWAPLETRLRLIDIVVNNIRTYLSGNPENQVNKPLKG
;
A
#
# COMPACT_ATOMS: atom_id res chain seq x y z
N MET A 1 -7.17 -18.18 -5.95
CA MET A 1 -6.08 -17.82 -6.92
C MET A 1 -4.80 -18.48 -6.43
N GLU A 2 -4.07 -19.20 -7.29
CA GLU A 2 -2.70 -19.63 -7.02
C GLU A 2 -1.74 -18.46 -7.22
N LEU A 3 -0.71 -18.32 -6.36
CA LEU A 3 0.24 -17.20 -6.43
C LEU A 3 1.42 -17.48 -7.37
N LEU A 4 1.80 -18.75 -7.52
CA LEU A 4 2.94 -19.15 -8.38
C LEU A 4 2.77 -18.61 -9.81
N GLY A 5 3.78 -17.91 -10.30
CA GLY A 5 3.79 -17.33 -11.65
C GLY A 5 2.90 -16.11 -11.87
N LYS A 6 2.10 -15.69 -10.86
CA LYS A 6 1.33 -14.45 -10.93
C LYS A 6 2.21 -13.23 -10.75
N THR A 7 1.84 -12.12 -11.34
CA THR A 7 2.56 -10.85 -11.21
C THR A 7 1.98 -10.02 -10.07
N ILE A 8 2.82 -9.69 -9.09
CA ILE A 8 2.53 -8.66 -8.09
C ILE A 8 3.21 -7.35 -8.47
N SER A 9 2.42 -6.30 -8.55
CA SER A 9 2.88 -4.95 -8.80
C SER A 9 2.89 -4.15 -7.50
N ILE A 10 4.05 -3.63 -7.12
CA ILE A 10 4.28 -2.92 -5.86
C ILE A 10 4.43 -1.43 -6.15
N ILE A 11 3.45 -0.63 -5.72
CA ILE A 11 3.49 0.84 -5.84
C ILE A 11 4.11 1.42 -4.57
N GLY A 12 5.37 1.86 -4.68
CA GLY A 12 6.17 2.33 -3.54
C GLY A 12 7.10 1.25 -2.98
N PHE A 13 8.42 1.51 -3.01
CA PHE A 13 9.44 0.52 -2.66
C PHE A 13 10.28 0.97 -1.44
N GLY A 14 9.57 1.42 -0.38
CA GLY A 14 10.13 1.67 0.96
C GLY A 14 10.30 0.37 1.76
N GLY A 15 10.48 0.48 3.08
CA GLY A 15 10.69 -0.68 3.97
C GLY A 15 9.59 -1.75 3.83
N ILE A 16 8.32 -1.34 3.84
CA ILE A 16 7.18 -2.26 3.72
C ILE A 16 7.14 -2.90 2.32
N GLY A 17 7.25 -2.09 1.25
CA GLY A 17 7.24 -2.59 -0.13
C GLY A 17 8.36 -3.60 -0.39
N LYS A 18 9.57 -3.37 0.12
CA LYS A 18 10.69 -4.31 0.05
C LYS A 18 10.39 -5.64 0.75
N THR A 19 9.78 -5.59 1.93
CA THR A 19 9.40 -6.80 2.68
C THR A 19 8.35 -7.59 1.94
N VAL A 20 7.32 -6.93 1.42
CA VAL A 20 6.25 -7.58 0.62
C VAL A 20 6.82 -8.20 -0.64
N ALA A 21 7.73 -7.51 -1.34
CA ALA A 21 8.43 -8.04 -2.52
C ALA A 21 9.18 -9.35 -2.22
N GLY A 22 9.95 -9.39 -1.12
CA GLY A 22 10.66 -10.58 -0.70
C GLY A 22 9.74 -11.76 -0.39
N ILE A 23 8.62 -11.50 0.32
CA ILE A 23 7.62 -12.52 0.63
C ILE A 23 6.95 -13.03 -0.65
N ALA A 24 6.52 -12.14 -1.53
CA ALA A 24 5.88 -12.50 -2.79
C ALA A 24 6.82 -13.33 -3.69
N SER A 25 8.09 -12.94 -3.77
CA SER A 25 9.12 -13.70 -4.48
C SER A 25 9.29 -15.12 -3.93
N ALA A 26 9.27 -15.27 -2.59
CA ALA A 26 9.34 -16.59 -1.94
C ALA A 26 8.11 -17.49 -2.24
N PHE A 27 6.95 -16.89 -2.56
CA PHE A 27 5.78 -17.60 -3.07
C PHE A 27 5.81 -17.88 -4.58
N GLY A 28 6.92 -17.55 -5.26
CA GLY A 28 7.08 -17.77 -6.70
C GLY A 28 6.33 -16.78 -7.58
N MET A 29 5.98 -15.60 -7.05
CA MET A 29 5.38 -14.53 -7.84
C MET A 29 6.44 -13.78 -8.67
N ASN A 30 6.04 -13.26 -9.83
CA ASN A 30 6.81 -12.28 -10.58
C ASN A 30 6.61 -10.91 -9.94
N VAL A 31 7.67 -10.33 -9.38
CA VAL A 31 7.60 -9.04 -8.70
C VAL A 31 8.03 -7.93 -9.65
N ILE A 32 7.17 -6.93 -9.84
CA ILE A 32 7.48 -5.67 -10.52
C ILE A 32 7.23 -4.49 -9.58
N VAL A 33 7.97 -3.42 -9.75
CA VAL A 33 7.99 -2.28 -8.82
C VAL A 33 7.79 -0.98 -9.57
N ASN A 34 6.91 -0.13 -9.06
CA ASN A 34 6.86 1.28 -9.41
C ASN A 34 7.29 2.12 -8.20
N THR A 35 8.31 2.93 -8.37
CA THR A 35 8.85 3.78 -7.29
C THR A 35 9.48 5.06 -7.84
N ARG A 36 9.34 6.16 -7.10
CA ARG A 36 9.96 7.45 -7.44
C ARG A 36 11.48 7.41 -7.32
N THR A 37 11.99 6.75 -6.29
CA THR A 37 13.42 6.64 -6.02
C THR A 37 13.86 5.21 -6.32
N ILE A 38 14.68 5.05 -7.34
CA ILE A 38 15.22 3.76 -7.77
C ILE A 38 16.40 3.41 -6.85
N PRO A 39 16.33 2.33 -6.05
CA PRO A 39 17.49 1.86 -5.29
C PRO A 39 18.55 1.31 -6.23
N GLU A 40 19.84 1.51 -5.90
CA GLU A 40 20.98 1.01 -6.70
C GLU A 40 20.94 -0.52 -6.85
N ASP A 41 20.52 -1.24 -5.79
CA ASP A 41 20.48 -2.70 -5.74
C ASP A 41 19.05 -3.23 -5.72
N CYS A 42 18.18 -2.76 -6.61
CA CYS A 42 16.83 -3.34 -6.71
C CYS A 42 16.88 -4.66 -7.50
N PRO A 43 16.54 -5.81 -6.85
CA PRO A 43 16.59 -7.12 -7.55
C PRO A 43 15.36 -7.35 -8.43
N TYR A 44 14.42 -6.41 -8.48
CA TYR A 44 13.15 -6.53 -9.18
C TYR A 44 13.08 -5.56 -10.36
N GLU A 45 12.29 -5.92 -11.35
CA GLU A 45 12.03 -5.05 -12.51
C GLU A 45 11.30 -3.78 -12.09
N ILE A 46 11.86 -2.62 -12.44
CA ILE A 46 11.23 -1.32 -12.20
C ILE A 46 10.51 -0.89 -13.47
N VAL A 47 9.24 -0.57 -13.33
CA VAL A 47 8.35 -0.26 -14.45
C VAL A 47 7.66 1.10 -14.29
N PRO A 48 7.27 1.76 -15.38
CA PRO A 48 6.39 2.91 -15.37
C PRO A 48 5.04 2.58 -14.70
N LEU A 49 4.33 3.61 -14.24
CA LEU A 49 3.08 3.44 -13.50
C LEU A 49 2.04 2.66 -14.29
N ASP A 50 1.75 3.06 -15.53
CA ASP A 50 0.76 2.38 -16.38
C ASP A 50 1.09 0.90 -16.60
N GLU A 51 2.38 0.60 -16.77
CA GLU A 51 2.84 -0.77 -16.95
C GLU A 51 2.65 -1.60 -15.67
N ALA A 52 2.83 -0.96 -14.51
CA ALA A 52 2.55 -1.58 -13.22
C ALA A 52 1.07 -2.00 -13.10
N PHE A 53 0.14 -1.18 -13.59
CA PHE A 53 -1.29 -1.53 -13.63
C PHE A 53 -1.60 -2.61 -14.67
N ARG A 54 -1.09 -2.49 -15.90
CA ARG A 54 -1.40 -3.45 -16.99
C ARG A 54 -0.97 -4.87 -16.67
N ARG A 55 0.19 -5.04 -16.04
CA ARG A 55 0.78 -6.36 -15.79
C ARG A 55 0.30 -7.01 -14.50
N ALA A 56 -0.27 -6.24 -13.57
CA ALA A 56 -0.66 -6.74 -12.26
C ALA A 56 -1.74 -7.84 -12.33
N ASP A 57 -1.51 -8.96 -11.66
CA ASP A 57 -2.54 -9.86 -11.15
C ASP A 57 -2.93 -9.43 -9.72
N VAL A 58 -1.96 -8.91 -8.97
CA VAL A 58 -2.12 -8.27 -7.67
C VAL A 58 -1.43 -6.92 -7.70
N LEU A 59 -2.16 -5.83 -7.49
CA LEU A 59 -1.61 -4.49 -7.29
C LEU A 59 -1.63 -4.16 -5.80
N THR A 60 -0.48 -3.84 -5.22
CA THR A 60 -0.40 -3.49 -3.79
C THR A 60 0.29 -2.15 -3.57
N VAL A 61 -0.28 -1.34 -2.68
CA VAL A 61 0.16 0.05 -2.45
C VAL A 61 0.94 0.17 -1.15
N HIS A 62 2.15 0.74 -1.25
CA HIS A 62 3.07 0.98 -0.13
C HIS A 62 3.75 2.36 -0.24
N CYS A 63 3.16 3.29 -0.98
CA CYS A 63 3.63 4.67 -1.09
C CYS A 63 2.97 5.58 -0.04
N PRO A 64 3.63 6.66 0.40
CA PRO A 64 3.00 7.68 1.23
C PRO A 64 1.95 8.46 0.44
N LEU A 65 0.98 9.05 1.13
CA LEU A 65 0.06 10.01 0.54
C LEU A 65 0.77 11.35 0.30
N THR A 66 0.79 11.77 -0.96
CA THR A 66 1.33 13.05 -1.42
C THR A 66 0.41 13.60 -2.52
N GLU A 67 0.63 14.82 -2.98
CA GLU A 67 -0.13 15.35 -4.12
C GLU A 67 0.01 14.49 -5.39
N GLN A 68 1.17 13.81 -5.58
CA GLN A 68 1.39 12.94 -6.74
C GLN A 68 0.77 11.55 -6.58
N THR A 69 0.53 11.09 -5.34
CA THR A 69 -0.02 9.75 -5.09
C THR A 69 -1.50 9.77 -4.70
N LYS A 70 -2.05 10.95 -4.43
CA LYS A 70 -3.48 11.13 -4.16
C LYS A 70 -4.30 10.74 -5.38
N GLY A 71 -5.24 9.79 -5.21
CA GLY A 71 -6.09 9.32 -6.28
C GLY A 71 -5.34 8.63 -7.43
N ILE A 72 -4.15 8.09 -7.18
CA ILE A 72 -3.38 7.37 -8.21
C ILE A 72 -4.12 6.10 -8.67
N ILE A 73 -4.94 5.50 -7.81
CA ILE A 73 -5.86 4.43 -8.18
C ILE A 73 -7.20 5.08 -8.54
N ASN A 74 -7.43 5.30 -9.82
CA ASN A 74 -8.58 5.97 -10.41
C ASN A 74 -9.12 5.19 -11.61
N ALA A 75 -10.19 5.67 -12.24
CA ALA A 75 -10.84 5.02 -13.36
C ALA A 75 -9.88 4.75 -14.53
N GLU A 76 -8.99 5.70 -14.85
CA GLU A 76 -8.00 5.57 -15.93
C GLU A 76 -7.08 4.38 -15.66
N HIS A 77 -6.41 4.35 -14.51
CA HIS A 77 -5.48 3.29 -14.16
C HIS A 77 -6.20 1.93 -13.94
N LEU A 78 -7.39 1.93 -13.31
CA LEU A 78 -8.18 0.71 -13.15
C LEU A 78 -8.59 0.12 -14.51
N SER A 79 -8.81 0.97 -15.52
CA SER A 79 -9.12 0.52 -16.90
C SER A 79 -7.95 -0.22 -17.56
N LEU A 80 -6.73 -0.06 -17.11
CA LEU A 80 -5.55 -0.75 -17.62
C LEU A 80 -5.37 -2.15 -17.04
N MET A 81 -5.96 -2.44 -15.89
CA MET A 81 -5.76 -3.71 -15.17
C MET A 81 -6.39 -4.89 -15.90
N LYS A 82 -5.98 -6.09 -15.55
CA LYS A 82 -6.67 -7.33 -15.95
C LYS A 82 -8.01 -7.45 -15.22
N GLU A 83 -9.03 -8.01 -15.86
CA GLU A 83 -10.32 -8.27 -15.21
C GLU A 83 -10.21 -9.23 -14.01
N THR A 84 -9.18 -10.09 -14.01
CA THR A 84 -8.89 -11.01 -12.92
C THR A 84 -8.04 -10.41 -11.82
N ALA A 85 -7.58 -9.15 -11.96
CA ALA A 85 -6.70 -8.50 -11.02
C ALA A 85 -7.39 -8.08 -9.74
N ILE A 86 -6.62 -8.02 -8.66
CA ILE A 86 -7.06 -7.50 -7.37
C ILE A 86 -6.20 -6.31 -6.93
N VAL A 87 -6.82 -5.40 -6.20
CA VAL A 87 -6.16 -4.24 -5.58
C VAL A 87 -6.06 -4.44 -4.07
N VAL A 88 -4.87 -4.18 -3.51
CA VAL A 88 -4.62 -4.23 -2.05
C VAL A 88 -4.10 -2.88 -1.59
N ASN A 89 -4.75 -2.26 -0.61
CA ASN A 89 -4.29 -1.01 -0.01
C ASN A 89 -4.23 -1.09 1.52
N THR A 90 -3.02 -1.11 2.05
CA THR A 90 -2.71 -1.01 3.48
C THR A 90 -1.89 0.25 3.78
N ALA A 91 -1.83 1.21 2.84
CA ALA A 91 -1.02 2.43 2.97
C ALA A 91 -1.85 3.62 3.47
N ARG A 92 -2.59 4.28 2.57
CA ARG A 92 -3.47 5.42 2.89
C ARG A 92 -4.71 5.40 1.99
N GLY A 93 -5.89 5.66 2.56
CA GLY A 93 -7.15 5.61 1.82
C GLY A 93 -7.19 6.54 0.62
N ALA A 94 -6.78 7.79 0.78
CA ALA A 94 -6.83 8.80 -0.28
C ALA A 94 -5.86 8.57 -1.47
N VAL A 95 -5.06 7.50 -1.47
CA VAL A 95 -4.35 7.01 -2.66
C VAL A 95 -5.34 6.41 -3.68
N VAL A 96 -6.51 6.01 -3.20
CA VAL A 96 -7.61 5.47 -4.01
C VAL A 96 -8.68 6.52 -4.22
N ASN A 97 -9.18 6.65 -5.45
CA ASN A 97 -10.46 7.28 -5.73
C ASN A 97 -11.55 6.24 -5.44
N GLU A 98 -12.21 6.35 -4.29
CA GLU A 98 -13.21 5.35 -3.85
C GLU A 98 -14.41 5.21 -4.79
N PRO A 99 -14.99 6.29 -5.36
CA PRO A 99 -16.02 6.17 -6.38
C PRO A 99 -15.59 5.36 -7.61
N ASP A 100 -14.40 5.63 -8.16
CA ASP A 100 -13.89 4.94 -9.34
C ASP A 100 -13.62 3.45 -9.03
N LEU A 101 -13.09 3.15 -7.84
CA LEU A 101 -12.86 1.77 -7.42
C LEU A 101 -14.19 1.01 -7.26
N ALA A 102 -15.19 1.64 -6.64
CA ALA A 102 -16.52 1.02 -6.48
C ALA A 102 -17.16 0.71 -7.84
N GLU A 103 -17.08 1.62 -8.81
CA GLU A 103 -17.58 1.42 -10.16
C GLU A 103 -16.83 0.27 -10.86
N ALA A 104 -15.49 0.23 -10.77
CA ALA A 104 -14.68 -0.83 -11.35
C ALA A 104 -15.01 -2.21 -10.77
N LEU A 105 -15.31 -2.28 -9.47
CA LEU A 105 -15.73 -3.52 -8.81
C LEU A 105 -17.14 -3.94 -9.23
N ASN A 106 -18.09 -3.01 -9.24
CA ASN A 106 -19.48 -3.29 -9.56
C ASN A 106 -19.70 -3.65 -11.03
N SER A 107 -18.89 -3.09 -11.94
CA SER A 107 -18.89 -3.44 -13.36
C SER A 107 -18.10 -4.71 -13.68
N GLY A 108 -17.39 -5.29 -12.71
CA GLY A 108 -16.53 -6.46 -12.94
C GLY A 108 -15.25 -6.13 -13.71
N ARG A 109 -14.85 -4.83 -13.78
CA ARG A 109 -13.62 -4.39 -14.46
C ARG A 109 -12.36 -4.95 -13.81
N ILE A 110 -12.42 -5.18 -12.50
CA ILE A 110 -11.42 -5.90 -11.71
C ILE A 110 -12.10 -6.93 -10.80
N ALA A 111 -11.36 -7.96 -10.39
CA ALA A 111 -11.93 -9.08 -9.64
C ALA A 111 -12.25 -8.75 -8.18
N GLY A 112 -11.52 -7.83 -7.55
CA GLY A 112 -11.75 -7.50 -6.14
C GLY A 112 -10.79 -6.45 -5.57
N ALA A 113 -11.11 -6.00 -4.37
CA ALA A 113 -10.25 -5.09 -3.59
C ALA A 113 -10.22 -5.50 -2.12
N TYR A 114 -9.03 -5.32 -1.50
CA TYR A 114 -8.76 -5.60 -0.08
C TYR A 114 -8.15 -4.34 0.54
N LEU A 115 -8.89 -3.66 1.39
CA LEU A 115 -8.56 -2.33 1.89
C LEU A 115 -8.51 -2.35 3.41
N ASP A 116 -7.38 -1.96 3.99
CA ASP A 116 -7.28 -1.74 5.45
C ASP A 116 -7.45 -0.26 5.80
N VAL A 117 -7.50 0.62 4.80
CA VAL A 117 -7.58 2.07 4.95
C VAL A 117 -8.60 2.67 4.00
N LEU A 118 -9.29 3.73 4.45
CA LEU A 118 -10.29 4.48 3.70
C LEU A 118 -9.97 5.99 3.69
N CYS A 119 -10.61 6.73 2.78
CA CYS A 119 -10.49 8.19 2.74
C CYS A 119 -11.02 8.85 4.02
N THR A 120 -12.04 8.24 4.64
CA THR A 120 -12.61 8.68 5.91
C THR A 120 -12.61 7.52 6.89
N GLU A 121 -11.95 7.69 8.01
CA GLU A 121 -11.88 6.71 9.10
C GLU A 121 -12.37 7.33 10.42
N PRO A 122 -13.27 6.66 11.16
CA PRO A 122 -13.97 5.42 10.86
C PRO A 122 -14.80 5.47 9.57
N MET A 123 -15.08 4.28 9.00
CA MET A 123 -15.83 4.15 7.74
C MET A 123 -17.14 4.94 7.75
N SER A 124 -17.33 5.84 6.80
CA SER A 124 -18.57 6.59 6.62
C SER A 124 -19.71 5.69 6.15
N GLU A 125 -20.93 5.96 6.64
CA GLU A 125 -22.15 5.29 6.14
C GLU A 125 -22.36 5.49 4.63
N ASN A 126 -21.86 6.59 4.08
CA ASN A 126 -22.05 6.99 2.69
C ASN A 126 -20.87 6.63 1.78
N THR A 127 -19.88 5.84 2.25
CA THR A 127 -18.79 5.42 1.37
C THR A 127 -19.33 4.55 0.23
N PRO A 128 -18.94 4.81 -1.04
CA PRO A 128 -19.35 3.99 -2.18
C PRO A 128 -18.85 2.55 -2.08
N LEU A 129 -17.82 2.29 -1.28
CA LEU A 129 -17.22 0.97 -1.10
C LEU A 129 -18.01 0.04 -0.18
N LYS A 130 -18.94 0.56 0.64
CA LYS A 130 -19.71 -0.24 1.62
C LYS A 130 -20.44 -1.43 0.99
N ASN A 131 -20.97 -1.24 -0.22
CA ASN A 131 -21.75 -2.24 -0.96
C ASN A 131 -21.08 -2.62 -2.29
N ALA A 132 -19.83 -2.26 -2.51
CA ALA A 132 -19.11 -2.60 -3.72
C ALA A 132 -18.85 -4.11 -3.78
N ALA A 133 -19.03 -4.70 -4.97
CA ALA A 133 -18.83 -6.11 -5.19
C ALA A 133 -17.37 -6.52 -4.88
N ASN A 134 -17.19 -7.65 -4.22
CA ASN A 134 -15.87 -8.22 -3.93
C ASN A 134 -14.90 -7.23 -3.23
N CYS A 135 -15.41 -6.30 -2.43
CA CYS A 135 -14.64 -5.36 -1.63
C CYS A 135 -14.59 -5.84 -0.17
N VAL A 136 -13.39 -6.13 0.33
CA VAL A 136 -13.16 -6.48 1.73
C VAL A 136 -12.48 -5.30 2.41
N ILE A 137 -13.07 -4.84 3.52
CA ILE A 137 -12.55 -3.69 4.28
C ILE A 137 -12.26 -4.14 5.71
N THR A 138 -11.06 -3.82 6.20
CA THR A 138 -10.68 -3.98 7.60
C THR A 138 -10.44 -2.61 8.25
N PRO A 139 -10.67 -2.46 9.57
CA PRO A 139 -10.69 -1.14 10.22
C PRO A 139 -9.29 -0.66 10.64
N HIS A 140 -8.37 -0.50 9.67
CA HIS A 140 -6.99 -0.02 9.85
C HIS A 140 -6.22 -0.81 10.92
N THR A 141 -6.23 -2.13 10.79
CA THR A 141 -5.70 -3.08 11.76
C THR A 141 -4.49 -3.87 11.28
N ALA A 142 -3.99 -3.63 10.07
CA ALA A 142 -2.83 -4.34 9.54
C ALA A 142 -1.54 -4.18 10.40
N TRP A 143 -1.47 -3.11 11.21
CA TRP A 143 -0.38 -2.84 12.17
C TRP A 143 -0.61 -3.41 13.57
N ALA A 144 -1.80 -3.91 13.89
CA ALA A 144 -2.31 -4.11 15.25
C ALA A 144 -2.07 -5.48 15.94
N PRO A 145 -1.27 -6.46 15.43
CA PRO A 145 -0.91 -7.63 16.22
C PRO A 145 -0.34 -7.24 17.58
N LEU A 146 -0.62 -8.03 18.63
CA LEU A 146 -0.18 -7.74 20.00
C LEU A 146 1.34 -7.50 20.06
N GLU A 147 2.10 -8.36 19.42
CA GLU A 147 3.58 -8.30 19.40
C GLU A 147 4.07 -7.00 18.73
N THR A 148 3.39 -6.53 17.70
CA THR A 148 3.73 -5.27 17.04
C THR A 148 3.46 -4.09 17.95
N ARG A 149 2.33 -4.09 18.67
CA ARG A 149 1.98 -3.03 19.62
C ARG A 149 2.95 -2.99 20.81
N LEU A 150 3.35 -4.14 21.33
CA LEU A 150 4.36 -4.21 22.41
C LEU A 150 5.70 -3.64 21.94
N ARG A 151 6.20 -4.04 20.76
CA ARG A 151 7.42 -3.46 20.19
C ARG A 151 7.32 -1.94 19.98
N LEU A 152 6.15 -1.46 19.56
CA LEU A 152 5.94 -0.01 19.40
C LEU A 152 6.05 0.73 20.74
N ILE A 153 5.47 0.18 21.81
CA ILE A 153 5.58 0.76 23.16
C ILE A 153 7.04 0.80 23.59
N ASP A 154 7.81 -0.28 23.39
CA ASP A 154 9.24 -0.32 23.73
C ASP A 154 10.04 0.74 22.97
N ILE A 155 9.76 0.93 21.67
CA ILE A 155 10.39 1.98 20.86
C ILE A 155 10.04 3.37 21.41
N VAL A 156 8.77 3.63 21.76
CA VAL A 156 8.34 4.92 22.32
C VAL A 156 9.05 5.20 23.64
N VAL A 157 9.12 4.21 24.53
CA VAL A 157 9.81 4.33 25.82
C VAL A 157 11.32 4.61 25.59
N ASN A 158 11.95 3.92 24.65
CA ASN A 158 13.34 4.15 24.31
C ASN A 158 13.57 5.56 23.74
N ASN A 159 12.71 6.01 22.83
CA ASN A 159 12.80 7.37 22.26
C ASN A 159 12.71 8.46 23.35
N ILE A 160 11.84 8.28 24.34
CA ILE A 160 11.74 9.20 25.48
C ILE A 160 13.04 9.19 26.30
N ARG A 161 13.57 8.01 26.63
CA ARG A 161 14.82 7.88 27.39
C ARG A 161 16.01 8.53 26.69
N THR A 162 16.18 8.25 25.41
CA THR A 162 17.29 8.80 24.61
C THR A 162 17.14 10.31 24.42
N TYR A 163 15.92 10.82 24.25
CA TYR A 163 15.67 12.25 24.22
C TYR A 163 16.06 12.94 25.55
N LEU A 164 15.65 12.40 26.69
CA LEU A 164 15.96 12.94 28.01
C LEU A 164 17.48 12.86 28.35
N SER A 165 18.20 11.89 27.80
CA SER A 165 19.65 11.77 27.95
C SER A 165 20.46 12.65 26.98
N GLY A 166 19.82 13.43 26.13
CA GLY A 166 20.48 14.31 25.15
C GLY A 166 20.95 13.60 23.87
N ASN A 167 20.63 12.31 23.70
CA ASN A 167 21.01 11.51 22.52
C ASN A 167 19.75 10.95 21.82
N PRO A 168 18.88 11.80 21.25
CA PRO A 168 17.62 11.35 20.68
C PRO A 168 17.81 10.42 19.48
N GLU A 169 17.05 9.31 19.48
CA GLU A 169 16.97 8.35 18.38
C GLU A 169 15.68 8.55 17.58
N ASN A 170 15.64 8.01 16.34
CA ASN A 170 14.48 8.02 15.45
C ASN A 170 13.93 9.43 15.16
N GLN A 171 14.77 10.45 15.15
CA GLN A 171 14.37 11.80 14.79
C GLN A 171 13.94 11.87 13.32
N VAL A 172 12.70 12.31 13.07
CA VAL A 172 12.15 12.49 11.71
C VAL A 172 12.30 13.91 11.17
N ASN A 173 12.62 14.88 12.05
CA ASN A 173 12.91 16.25 11.70
C ASN A 173 14.38 16.58 12.02
N LYS A 174 15.08 17.23 11.10
CA LYS A 174 16.40 17.79 11.40
C LYS A 174 16.22 18.96 12.38
N PRO A 175 17.07 19.09 13.42
CA PRO A 175 17.09 20.30 14.23
C PRO A 175 17.22 21.51 13.33
N LEU A 176 16.45 22.57 13.58
CA LEU A 176 16.71 23.86 12.95
C LEU A 176 18.15 24.22 13.32
N LYS A 177 19.02 24.35 12.31
CA LYS A 177 20.36 24.88 12.55
C LYS A 177 20.16 26.29 13.09
N GLY A 178 20.44 26.45 14.39
CA GLY A 178 20.53 27.76 15.02
C GLY A 178 21.66 28.60 14.44
#